data_599268738cb017a1e23a91fdb272f2de
#
_entry.id   599268738cb017a1e23a91fdb272f2de
#
_cell.length_a   1.000
_cell.length_b   1.000
_cell.length_c   1.000
_cell.angle_alpha   90.00
_cell.angle_beta   90.00
_cell.angle_gamma   90.00
#
_symmetry.space_group_name_H-M   'P 1'
#
loop_
_entity.id
_entity.type
_entity.pdbx_description
1 polymer ?
#
loop_
_entity_poly.entity_id
_entity_poly.type
_entity_poly.pdbx_seq_one_letter_code
_entity_poly.pdbx_strand_id
1 'polypeptide(L)'
;MKKRVIIIGGGVAGMQTALRLAEQGIEPVIIEKEAELGGKLRGWHVLFPSFTPASEILIELRRRVAERGIEVLTQTEAAGFTREGVRLTDGRTIACDSVVLCSGFTLF
;
A
#
# COMPACT_ATOMS: atom_id res chain seq x y z
N MET A 1 14.90 -17.14 -5.54
CA MET A 1 14.17 -16.54 -4.42
C MET A 1 13.65 -15.17 -4.79
N LYS A 2 12.40 -14.93 -4.45
CA LYS A 2 11.84 -13.62 -4.71
C LYS A 2 12.32 -12.61 -3.68
N LYS A 3 12.59 -11.42 -4.15
CA LYS A 3 12.85 -10.32 -3.25
C LYS A 3 11.52 -9.80 -2.72
N ARG A 4 11.53 -9.39 -1.47
CA ARG A 4 10.34 -8.83 -0.83
C ARG A 4 10.52 -7.34 -0.62
N VAL A 5 9.52 -6.57 -1.05
CA VAL A 5 9.52 -5.13 -0.87
C VAL A 5 8.28 -4.73 -0.09
N ILE A 6 8.48 -4.01 1.00
CA ILE A 6 7.38 -3.54 1.81
C ILE A 6 7.03 -2.13 1.36
N ILE A 7 5.75 -1.90 1.13
CA ILE A 7 5.23 -0.61 0.70
C ILE A 7 4.43 -0.02 1.85
N ILE A 8 4.89 1.13 2.32
CA ILE A 8 4.21 1.82 3.42
C ILE A 8 3.21 2.79 2.81
N GLY A 9 1.94 2.49 2.98
CA GLY A 9 0.87 3.32 2.45
C GLY A 9 0.11 2.62 1.34
N GLY A 10 -1.19 2.43 1.55
CA GLY A 10 -2.05 1.71 0.62
C GLY A 10 -2.94 2.61 -0.22
N GLY A 11 -2.49 3.82 -0.53
CA GLY A 11 -3.21 4.68 -1.43
C GLY A 11 -2.95 4.29 -2.89
N VAL A 12 -3.31 5.18 -3.79
CA VAL A 12 -3.18 4.90 -5.22
C VAL A 12 -1.72 4.60 -5.58
N ALA A 13 -0.80 5.44 -5.10
CA ALA A 13 0.61 5.25 -5.43
C ALA A 13 1.14 3.93 -4.89
N GLY A 14 0.73 3.56 -3.67
CA GLY A 14 1.18 2.32 -3.08
C GLY A 14 0.66 1.10 -3.82
N MET A 15 -0.61 1.14 -4.21
CA MET A 15 -1.18 0.03 -4.96
C MET A 15 -0.56 -0.09 -6.34
N GLN A 16 -0.32 1.03 -7.02
CA GLN A 16 0.33 1.01 -8.33
C GLN A 16 1.75 0.47 -8.23
N THR A 17 2.47 0.88 -7.19
CA THR A 17 3.82 0.39 -6.97
C THR A 17 3.81 -1.12 -6.73
N ALA A 18 2.88 -1.59 -5.92
CA ALA A 18 2.79 -3.02 -5.62
C ALA A 18 2.51 -3.82 -6.89
N LEU A 19 1.58 -3.35 -7.71
CA LEU A 19 1.25 -4.05 -8.95
C LEU A 19 2.44 -4.10 -9.88
N ARG A 20 3.17 -2.99 -9.98
CA ARG A 20 4.35 -2.94 -10.84
C ARG A 20 5.41 -3.92 -10.38
N LEU A 21 5.65 -3.98 -9.08
CA LEU A 21 6.63 -4.89 -8.52
C LEU A 21 6.23 -6.34 -8.75
N ALA A 22 4.94 -6.63 -8.57
CA ALA A 22 4.46 -7.99 -8.78
C ALA A 22 4.67 -8.43 -10.22
N GLU A 23 4.50 -7.51 -11.16
CA GLU A 23 4.73 -7.84 -12.57
C GLU A 23 6.19 -8.22 -12.84
N GLN A 24 7.09 -7.73 -12.02
CA GLN A 24 8.50 -8.01 -12.20
C GLN A 24 8.99 -9.19 -11.37
N GLY A 25 8.06 -9.91 -10.75
CA GLY A 25 8.44 -11.08 -9.97
C GLY A 25 8.91 -10.76 -8.57
N ILE A 26 8.70 -9.53 -8.12
CA ILE A 26 9.05 -9.13 -6.77
C ILE A 26 7.81 -9.28 -5.90
N GLU A 27 8.01 -9.70 -4.66
CA GLU A 27 6.90 -9.93 -3.73
C GLU A 27 6.61 -8.64 -2.97
N PRO A 28 5.50 -7.94 -3.27
CA PRO A 28 5.16 -6.73 -2.53
C PRO A 28 4.29 -7.04 -1.33
N VAL A 29 4.46 -6.27 -0.27
CA VAL A 29 3.59 -6.32 0.90
C VAL A 29 3.20 -4.89 1.22
N ILE A 30 1.91 -4.61 1.25
CA ILE A 30 1.42 -3.27 1.54
C ILE A 30 1.06 -3.18 3.01
N ILE A 31 1.58 -2.17 3.68
CA ILE A 31 1.22 -1.88 5.06
C ILE A 31 0.39 -0.61 5.05
N GLU A 32 -0.84 -0.74 5.56
CA GLU A 32 -1.79 0.37 5.59
C GLU A 32 -2.35 0.54 6.98
N LYS A 33 -2.28 1.74 7.52
CA LYS A 33 -2.77 1.99 8.87
C LYS A 33 -4.29 2.07 8.95
N GLU A 34 -4.93 2.39 7.85
CA GLU A 34 -6.39 2.44 7.82
C GLU A 34 -6.98 1.05 7.64
N ALA A 35 -8.29 0.97 7.75
CA ALA A 35 -8.97 -0.32 7.62
C ALA A 35 -9.10 -0.75 6.16
N GLU A 36 -8.94 0.17 5.23
CA GLU A 36 -9.11 -0.11 3.81
C GLU A 36 -8.01 0.54 2.99
N LEU A 37 -7.71 -0.06 1.86
CA LEU A 37 -6.83 0.56 0.89
C LEU A 37 -7.54 1.77 0.28
N GLY A 38 -6.75 2.72 -0.22
CA GLY A 38 -7.31 3.86 -0.93
C GLY A 38 -6.92 5.19 -0.35
N GLY A 39 -6.62 5.21 0.93
CA GLY A 39 -6.12 6.42 1.55
C GLY A 39 -7.02 7.62 1.35
N LYS A 40 -6.42 8.72 1.03
CA LYS A 40 -7.13 9.99 0.93
C LYS A 40 -8.06 10.08 -0.25
N LEU A 41 -7.87 9.23 -1.24
CA LEU A 41 -8.72 9.29 -2.42
C LEU A 41 -10.17 9.02 -2.09
N ARG A 42 -10.41 8.23 -1.04
CA ARG A 42 -11.78 7.94 -0.64
C ARG A 42 -12.53 9.20 -0.22
N GLY A 43 -11.83 10.14 0.40
CA GLY A 43 -12.47 11.35 0.84
C GLY A 43 -12.71 12.34 -0.27
N TRP A 44 -11.94 12.21 -1.33
CA TRP A 44 -12.03 13.19 -2.41
C TRP A 44 -13.34 13.10 -3.18
N HIS A 45 -13.90 11.93 -3.30
CA HIS A 45 -15.14 11.82 -4.06
C HIS A 45 -16.29 12.53 -3.34
N VAL A 46 -16.13 12.79 -2.05
CA VAL A 46 -17.11 13.56 -1.31
C VAL A 46 -17.09 15.01 -1.79
N LEU A 47 -15.90 15.52 -2.10
CA LEU A 47 -15.75 16.88 -2.57
C LEU A 47 -16.09 17.02 -4.05
N PHE A 48 -15.96 15.95 -4.78
CA PHE A 48 -16.18 15.96 -6.23
C PHE A 48 -17.10 14.81 -6.61
N PRO A 49 -18.37 14.92 -6.22
CA PRO A 49 -19.28 13.79 -6.42
C PRO A 49 -19.47 13.39 -7.89
N SER A 50 -19.23 14.31 -8.79
CA SER A 50 -19.33 13.97 -10.21
C SER A 50 -18.03 13.37 -10.76
N PHE A 51 -17.02 13.26 -9.94
CA PHE A 51 -15.75 12.73 -10.37
C PHE A 51 -15.72 11.24 -10.24
N THR A 52 -16.47 10.61 -11.04
CA THR A 52 -16.48 9.17 -11.14
C THR A 52 -15.10 8.59 -11.38
N PRO A 53 -14.25 9.21 -12.22
CA PRO A 53 -12.96 8.58 -12.51
C PRO A 53 -12.10 8.25 -11.30
N ALA A 54 -12.13 9.10 -10.27
CA ALA A 54 -11.31 8.82 -9.09
C ALA A 54 -11.78 7.55 -8.38
N SER A 55 -13.09 7.40 -8.22
CA SER A 55 -13.64 6.19 -7.60
C SER A 55 -13.37 4.96 -8.43
N GLU A 56 -13.48 5.10 -9.75
CA GLU A 56 -13.25 3.97 -10.62
C GLU A 56 -11.81 3.50 -10.58
N ILE A 57 -10.88 4.44 -10.53
CA ILE A 57 -9.47 4.10 -10.42
C ILE A 57 -9.22 3.32 -9.13
N LEU A 58 -9.80 3.77 -8.04
CA LEU A 58 -9.61 3.14 -6.76
C LEU A 58 -10.16 1.72 -6.75
N ILE A 59 -11.37 1.55 -7.27
CA ILE A 59 -12.00 0.24 -7.34
C ILE A 59 -11.17 -0.70 -8.20
N GLU A 60 -10.71 -0.22 -9.34
CA GLU A 60 -9.93 -1.04 -10.24
C GLU A 60 -8.61 -1.47 -9.62
N LEU A 61 -7.93 -0.56 -8.92
CA LEU A 61 -6.66 -0.89 -8.29
C LEU A 61 -6.86 -1.91 -7.19
N ARG A 62 -7.90 -1.74 -6.37
CA ARG A 62 -8.20 -2.72 -5.33
C ARG A 62 -8.45 -4.09 -5.92
N ARG A 63 -9.20 -4.13 -7.01
CA ARG A 63 -9.51 -5.40 -7.65
C ARG A 63 -8.26 -6.07 -8.17
N ARG A 64 -7.37 -5.30 -8.78
CA ARG A 64 -6.13 -5.85 -9.34
C ARG A 64 -5.19 -6.36 -8.24
N VAL A 65 -5.13 -5.62 -7.14
CA VAL A 65 -4.32 -6.04 -6.00
C VAL A 65 -4.82 -7.37 -5.46
N ALA A 66 -6.13 -7.50 -5.34
CA ALA A 66 -6.72 -8.75 -4.85
C ALA A 66 -6.49 -9.90 -5.83
N GLU A 67 -6.66 -9.63 -7.11
CA GLU A 67 -6.48 -10.68 -8.12
C GLU A 67 -5.06 -11.19 -8.18
N ARG A 68 -4.11 -10.30 -7.95
CA ARG A 68 -2.71 -10.69 -7.95
C ARG A 68 -2.30 -11.40 -6.67
N GLY A 69 -3.16 -11.42 -5.66
CA GLY A 69 -2.83 -12.05 -4.41
C GLY A 69 -1.79 -11.29 -3.61
N ILE A 70 -1.72 -9.99 -3.79
CA ILE A 70 -0.74 -9.17 -3.06
C ILE A 70 -1.15 -9.09 -1.60
N GLU A 71 -0.18 -9.33 -0.72
CA GLU A 71 -0.45 -9.29 0.71
C GLU A 71 -0.66 -7.86 1.17
N VAL A 72 -1.74 -7.63 1.91
CA VAL A 72 -2.07 -6.31 2.44
C VAL A 72 -2.33 -6.44 3.93
N LEU A 73 -1.60 -5.65 4.71
CA LEU A 73 -1.78 -5.61 6.15
C LEU A 73 -2.44 -4.28 6.50
N THR A 74 -3.76 -4.33 6.70
CA THR A 74 -4.50 -3.13 7.08
C THR A 74 -4.47 -2.96 8.58
N GLN A 75 -4.83 -1.76 9.04
CA GLN A 75 -4.81 -1.41 10.45
C GLN A 75 -3.46 -1.76 11.07
N THR A 76 -2.41 -1.53 10.30
CA THR A 76 -1.05 -1.91 10.67
C THR A 76 -0.15 -0.71 10.41
N GLU A 77 0.71 -0.41 11.37
CA GLU A 77 1.55 0.76 11.26
C GLU A 77 3.00 0.41 11.49
N ALA A 78 3.89 0.99 10.68
CA ALA A 78 5.31 0.77 10.84
C ALA A 78 5.83 1.65 11.98
N ALA A 79 6.62 1.06 12.86
CA ALA A 79 7.24 1.78 13.96
C ALA A 79 8.67 2.19 13.66
N GLY A 80 9.33 1.45 12.77
CA GLY A 80 10.72 1.75 12.46
C GLY A 80 11.28 0.75 11.49
N PHE A 81 12.54 0.96 11.13
CA PHE A 81 13.22 0.11 10.16
C PHE A 81 14.49 -0.43 10.81
N THR A 82 14.75 -1.71 10.58
CA THR A 82 15.96 -2.34 11.07
C THR A 82 16.63 -3.07 9.91
N ARG A 83 17.80 -3.65 10.17
CA ARG A 83 18.45 -4.45 9.15
C ARG A 83 17.63 -5.63 8.73
N GLU A 84 16.78 -6.12 9.62
CA GLU A 84 16.00 -7.31 9.35
C GLU A 84 14.71 -6.99 8.61
N GLY A 85 14.27 -5.74 8.63
CA GLY A 85 13.05 -5.38 7.96
C GLY A 85 12.32 -4.25 8.64
N VAL A 86 11.01 -4.27 8.53
CA VAL A 86 10.15 -3.23 9.08
C VAL A 86 9.59 -3.71 10.42
N ARG A 87 9.78 -2.90 11.44
CA ARG A 87 9.20 -3.18 12.74
C ARG A 87 7.83 -2.52 12.82
N LEU A 88 6.85 -3.27 13.28
CA LEU A 88 5.48 -2.76 13.41
C LEU A 88 5.22 -2.31 14.83
N THR A 89 4.19 -1.49 15.00
CA THR A 89 3.85 -0.96 16.32
C THR A 89 3.40 -2.06 17.29
N ASP A 90 2.98 -3.22 16.77
CA ASP A 90 2.58 -4.32 17.64
C ASP A 90 3.76 -5.20 18.04
N GLY A 91 4.97 -4.82 17.66
CA GLY A 91 6.17 -5.55 18.04
C GLY A 91 6.67 -6.54 17.02
N ARG A 92 5.90 -6.83 16.00
CA ARG A 92 6.34 -7.76 14.96
C ARG A 92 7.35 -7.10 14.04
N THR A 93 8.19 -7.92 13.42
CA THR A 93 9.12 -7.45 12.42
C THR A 93 8.87 -8.25 11.15
N ILE A 94 8.74 -7.55 10.03
CA ILE A 94 8.52 -8.20 8.74
C ILE A 94 9.78 -8.08 7.93
N ALA A 95 10.38 -9.23 7.62
CA ALA A 95 11.62 -9.25 6.87
C ALA A 95 11.38 -8.77 5.44
N CYS A 96 12.32 -8.01 4.92
CA CYS A 96 12.20 -7.52 3.55
C CYS A 96 13.57 -7.10 3.03
N ASP A 97 13.64 -6.92 1.74
CA ASP A 97 14.86 -6.48 1.09
C ASP A 97 14.88 -4.97 0.88
N SER A 98 13.72 -4.37 0.78
CA SER A 98 13.61 -2.92 0.55
C SER A 98 12.28 -2.41 1.05
N VAL A 99 12.22 -1.10 1.26
CA VAL A 99 11.00 -0.43 1.73
C VAL A 99 10.74 0.77 0.82
N VAL A 100 9.50 0.92 0.40
CA VAL A 100 9.07 2.06 -0.40
C VAL A 100 8.04 2.84 0.41
N LEU A 101 8.27 4.13 0.57
CA LEU A 101 7.36 4.99 1.30
C LEU A 101 6.39 5.65 0.32
N CYS A 102 5.15 5.25 0.41
CA CYS A 102 4.09 5.81 -0.42
C CYS A 102 2.98 6.42 0.42
N SER A 103 3.22 6.58 1.70
CA SER A 103 2.24 7.23 2.56
C SER A 103 2.26 8.70 2.23
N GLY A 104 1.18 9.14 1.93
CA GLY A 104 1.04 10.43 1.39
C GLY A 104 1.57 11.49 2.21
N PHE A 105 2.29 11.98 1.94
CA PHE A 105 2.72 12.90 2.43
C PHE A 105 2.17 13.96 2.04
N THR A 106 1.71 14.17 1.88
CA THR A 106 1.05 15.08 1.56
C THR A 106 1.47 16.28 1.83
N LEU A 107 1.74 16.53 2.04
CA LEU A 107 2.08 17.53 2.13
C LEU A 107 1.45 18.47 2.22
N PHE A 108 1.16 18.68 2.47
CA PHE A 108 0.55 19.57 2.48
C PHE A 108 0.35 19.92 2.65
#